data_a45954e68e5decb2ae9e0782df09006b
#
_entry.id   a45954e68e5decb2ae9e0782df09006b
#
_cell.length_a   1.000
_cell.length_b   1.000
_cell.length_c   1.000
_cell.angle_alpha   90.00
_cell.angle_beta   90.00
_cell.angle_gamma   90.00
#
_symmetry.space_group_name_H-M   'P 1'
#
loop_
_entity.id
_entity.type
_entity.pdbx_description
1 polymer ?
#
loop_
_entity_poly.entity_id
_entity_poly.type
_entity_poly.pdbx_seq_one_letter_code
_entity_poly.pdbx_strand_id
1 'polypeptide(L)'
;MRRVRVARHRGTTAHLASIYPFLAEAGLGHRGVYLGTNLLTGGGGFAYDPFEAYQQGLVTNPNMLVAGEPGLGKSSFVKTFTARALAIFNGPDTIRRWVAILDPKGEYTPLAEHLGLTVIRLYPGGTSRINPLDAGPLGDPAQREELTRRRADLVAALAGQVLRRDLDPLEDAALGWAIQTLSSTRTLAQPTLADLVGVLRNPPPTVATRVHLAPDVLARRLDQVGFALEKLLDRSLRGMFDGPTTITVDPDARGLVLDLSVVHHDDDALRLVLLAATAWLQTTLARRDGIHRLQILDEAWRLLGAERTTRYLQACWKLCRDYGVANLAVVHRLSDLRAQADDGTTTAKVAMGLLADTQTRVLFRQSSDQLDDARHLLGLNPVETDLLGRLTRGRALWKVAGRTAVVQHLIAPGEAAFCDTDTSMRP
;
A
#
# COMPACT_ATOMS: atom_id res chain seq x y z
N MET A 1 19.34 52.28 43.40
CA MET A 1 19.51 51.24 42.39
C MET A 1 18.78 51.62 41.11
N ARG A 2 19.49 51.95 40.02
CA ARG A 2 18.91 52.27 38.72
C ARG A 2 18.44 50.96 38.06
N ARG A 3 17.14 50.79 37.81
CA ARG A 3 16.61 49.65 37.04
C ARG A 3 17.07 49.79 35.58
N VAL A 4 17.88 48.85 35.11
CA VAL A 4 18.24 48.73 33.71
C VAL A 4 17.03 48.19 32.97
N ARG A 5 16.48 48.96 32.02
CA ARG A 5 15.45 48.49 31.08
C ARG A 5 16.12 47.75 29.94
N VAL A 6 15.99 46.43 29.96
CA VAL A 6 16.41 45.59 28.84
C VAL A 6 15.29 45.52 27.79
N ALA A 7 15.63 45.72 26.51
CA ALA A 7 14.70 45.61 25.42
C ALA A 7 14.12 44.17 25.35
N ARG A 8 12.82 44.06 25.16
CA ARG A 8 12.17 42.76 25.01
C ARG A 8 12.44 42.25 23.58
N HIS A 9 13.17 41.18 23.47
CA HIS A 9 13.35 40.44 22.22
C HIS A 9 12.32 39.31 22.13
N ARG A 10 11.68 39.20 20.95
CA ARG A 10 10.89 37.99 20.60
C ARG A 10 11.83 37.09 19.82
N GLY A 11 12.16 35.95 20.40
CA GLY A 11 12.93 34.89 19.75
C GLY A 11 12.04 33.70 19.46
N THR A 12 12.35 32.96 18.40
CA THR A 12 11.80 31.62 18.14
C THR A 12 12.62 30.60 18.93
N THR A 13 12.11 29.38 19.07
CA THR A 13 12.86 28.25 19.65
C THR A 13 14.20 28.02 18.94
N ALA A 14 14.31 28.33 17.64
CA ALA A 14 15.56 28.29 16.90
C ALA A 14 16.60 29.29 17.41
N HIS A 15 16.18 30.54 17.82
CA HIS A 15 17.06 31.50 18.44
C HIS A 15 17.46 31.08 19.86
N LEU A 16 16.56 30.40 20.59
CA LEU A 16 16.85 29.89 21.93
C LEU A 16 17.78 28.66 21.90
N ALA A 17 17.81 27.90 20.80
CA ALA A 17 18.69 26.74 20.65
C ALA A 17 20.18 27.09 20.80
N SER A 18 20.58 28.31 20.44
CA SER A 18 21.97 28.83 20.65
C SER A 18 22.27 29.14 22.12
N ILE A 19 21.24 29.38 22.95
CA ILE A 19 21.38 29.69 24.38
C ILE A 19 21.40 28.38 25.22
N TYR A 20 20.81 27.32 24.68
CA TYR A 20 20.80 25.99 25.32
C TYR A 20 21.49 24.96 24.42
N PRO A 21 22.82 25.02 24.27
CA PRO A 21 23.56 24.14 23.36
C PRO A 21 23.50 22.64 23.79
N PHE A 22 22.97 22.36 24.98
CA PHE A 22 22.84 20.99 25.52
C PHE A 22 21.43 20.40 25.34
N LEU A 23 20.47 21.12 24.77
CA LEU A 23 19.17 20.58 24.41
C LEU A 23 19.31 19.81 23.10
N ALA A 24 19.47 18.50 23.22
CA ALA A 24 19.30 17.58 22.10
C ALA A 24 17.90 16.97 22.18
N GLU A 25 17.13 17.04 21.10
CA GLU A 25 15.93 16.24 21.01
C GLU A 25 16.31 14.76 21.02
N ALA A 26 15.66 13.97 21.88
CA ALA A 26 15.89 12.54 21.92
C ALA A 26 15.56 11.97 20.53
N GLY A 27 16.53 11.33 19.89
CA GLY A 27 16.32 10.63 18.62
C GLY A 27 15.24 9.55 18.75
N LEU A 28 14.84 8.93 17.65
CA LEU A 28 13.90 7.80 17.63
C LEU A 28 14.47 6.52 18.27
N GLY A 29 15.72 6.58 18.76
CA GLY A 29 16.45 5.42 19.27
C GLY A 29 17.37 4.82 18.20
N HIS A 30 17.97 3.68 18.55
CA HIS A 30 18.95 2.98 17.72
C HIS A 30 18.38 1.68 17.12
N ARG A 31 17.15 1.33 17.45
CA ARG A 31 16.52 0.11 16.91
C ARG A 31 15.98 0.35 15.52
N GLY A 32 16.24 -0.60 14.64
CA GLY A 32 15.86 -0.53 13.25
C GLY A 32 17.03 -0.51 12.30
N VAL A 33 16.78 -0.19 11.04
CA VAL A 33 17.81 -0.08 10.01
C VAL A 33 18.41 1.31 9.99
N TYR A 34 19.74 1.40 9.91
CA TYR A 34 20.42 2.67 9.74
C TYR A 34 20.13 3.23 8.35
N LEU A 35 19.61 4.44 8.30
CA LEU A 35 19.15 5.07 7.06
C LEU A 35 19.99 6.28 6.64
N GLY A 36 20.73 6.88 7.56
CA GLY A 36 21.53 8.06 7.27
C GLY A 36 21.69 8.96 8.49
N THR A 37 21.80 10.26 8.27
CA THR A 37 22.04 11.26 9.32
C THR A 37 20.86 12.20 9.48
N ASN A 38 20.49 12.50 10.74
CA ASN A 38 19.50 13.52 11.05
C ASN A 38 20.16 14.89 11.07
N LEU A 39 19.78 15.76 10.15
CA LEU A 39 20.36 17.09 9.99
C LEU A 39 19.87 18.09 11.05
N LEU A 40 18.75 17.83 11.72
CA LEU A 40 18.21 18.70 12.78
C LEU A 40 18.92 18.50 14.12
N THR A 41 19.58 17.36 14.32
CA THR A 41 20.29 17.01 15.57
C THR A 41 21.82 17.08 15.45
N GLY A 42 22.33 17.90 14.54
CA GLY A 42 23.78 18.07 14.37
C GLY A 42 24.48 16.87 13.70
N GLY A 43 23.76 16.04 12.94
CA GLY A 43 24.34 14.94 12.18
C GLY A 43 24.36 13.60 12.90
N GLY A 44 23.52 13.42 13.93
CA GLY A 44 23.34 12.13 14.60
C GLY A 44 22.81 11.05 13.66
N GLY A 45 23.20 9.78 13.90
CA GLY A 45 22.68 8.64 13.13
C GLY A 45 21.17 8.51 13.24
N PHE A 46 20.50 8.16 12.11
CA PHE A 46 19.06 7.94 12.06
C PHE A 46 18.78 6.48 11.68
N ALA A 47 18.13 5.77 12.59
CA ALA A 47 17.68 4.40 12.40
C ALA A 47 16.16 4.33 12.57
N TYR A 48 15.51 3.48 11.78
CA TYR A 48 14.06 3.27 11.85
C TYR A 48 13.67 1.89 11.33
N ASP A 49 12.67 1.29 11.97
CA ASP A 49 11.91 0.13 11.48
C ASP A 49 10.47 0.26 12.01
N PRO A 50 9.43 0.07 11.19
CA PRO A 50 8.04 0.30 11.60
C PRO A 50 7.57 -0.67 12.67
N PHE A 51 8.07 -1.90 12.69
CA PHE A 51 7.69 -2.90 13.69
C PHE A 51 8.38 -2.62 15.03
N GLU A 52 9.66 -2.22 14.99
CA GLU A 52 10.38 -1.80 16.20
C GLU A 52 9.76 -0.53 16.80
N ALA A 53 9.37 0.43 15.95
CA ALA A 53 8.68 1.65 16.38
C ALA A 53 7.33 1.33 17.03
N TYR A 54 6.59 0.37 16.48
CA TYR A 54 5.33 -0.11 17.04
C TYR A 54 5.53 -0.80 18.39
N GLN A 55 6.52 -1.70 18.49
CA GLN A 55 6.83 -2.41 19.75
C GLN A 55 7.28 -1.46 20.86
N GLN A 56 7.97 -0.36 20.51
CA GLN A 56 8.39 0.67 21.46
C GLN A 56 7.27 1.65 21.82
N GLY A 57 6.08 1.53 21.24
CA GLY A 57 4.97 2.44 21.46
C GLY A 57 5.18 3.83 20.84
N LEU A 58 6.16 4.00 19.93
CA LEU A 58 6.39 5.27 19.23
C LEU A 58 5.27 5.54 18.22
N VAL A 59 4.72 4.50 17.64
CA VAL A 59 3.57 4.52 16.73
C VAL A 59 2.54 3.47 17.16
N THR A 60 1.27 3.71 16.86
CA THR A 60 0.18 2.74 17.13
C THR A 60 -0.17 1.92 15.89
N ASN A 61 0.47 2.24 14.75
CA ASN A 61 0.27 1.59 13.47
C ASN A 61 1.61 1.55 12.70
N PRO A 62 2.04 0.37 12.20
CA PRO A 62 3.34 0.23 11.53
C PRO A 62 3.33 0.68 10.05
N ASN A 63 2.21 1.18 9.52
CA ASN A 63 2.13 1.61 8.13
C ASN A 63 2.95 2.88 7.86
N MET A 64 3.52 2.95 6.64
CA MET A 64 4.38 4.04 6.19
C MET A 64 3.87 4.65 4.89
N LEU A 65 4.03 5.96 4.75
CA LEU A 65 3.82 6.71 3.52
C LEU A 65 5.14 7.30 3.06
N VAL A 66 5.49 7.09 1.79
CA VAL A 66 6.62 7.74 1.12
C VAL A 66 6.08 8.63 0.01
N ALA A 67 6.32 9.93 0.08
CA ALA A 67 5.81 10.88 -0.91
C ALA A 67 6.89 11.84 -1.38
N GLY A 68 6.77 12.35 -2.62
CA GLY A 68 7.68 13.36 -3.17
C GLY A 68 7.77 13.29 -4.68
N GLU A 69 8.35 14.32 -5.29
CA GLU A 69 8.54 14.39 -6.73
C GLU A 69 9.41 13.26 -7.30
N PRO A 70 9.26 12.89 -8.58
CA PRO A 70 10.16 11.95 -9.27
C PRO A 70 11.63 12.39 -9.18
N GLY A 71 12.55 11.41 -9.18
CA GLY A 71 14.00 11.68 -9.20
C GLY A 71 14.62 12.17 -7.90
N LEU A 72 13.87 12.33 -6.80
CA LEU A 72 14.37 12.84 -5.52
C LEU A 72 14.87 11.77 -4.55
N GLY A 73 14.79 10.49 -4.90
CA GLY A 73 15.36 9.38 -4.13
C GLY A 73 14.36 8.50 -3.40
N LYS A 74 13.04 8.59 -3.69
CA LYS A 74 12.02 7.71 -3.09
C LYS A 74 12.31 6.23 -3.32
N SER A 75 12.40 5.81 -4.59
CA SER A 75 12.65 4.41 -4.95
C SER A 75 13.98 3.91 -4.39
N SER A 76 15.04 4.73 -4.44
CA SER A 76 16.33 4.39 -3.81
C SER A 76 16.20 4.20 -2.29
N PHE A 77 15.43 5.07 -1.61
CA PHE A 77 15.15 4.90 -0.18
C PHE A 77 14.41 3.59 0.10
N VAL A 78 13.32 3.30 -0.64
CA VAL A 78 12.54 2.08 -0.43
C VAL A 78 13.39 0.84 -0.66
N LYS A 79 14.22 0.83 -1.70
CA LYS A 79 15.12 -0.28 -2.02
C LYS A 79 16.19 -0.49 -0.95
N THR A 80 16.89 0.57 -0.52
CA THR A 80 17.92 0.46 0.54
C THR A 80 17.31 0.09 1.88
N PHE A 81 16.14 0.66 2.23
CA PHE A 81 15.40 0.29 3.44
C PHE A 81 15.06 -1.21 3.44
N THR A 82 14.50 -1.71 2.34
CA THR A 82 14.13 -3.12 2.19
C THR A 82 15.34 -4.05 2.30
N ALA A 83 16.42 -3.73 1.58
CA ALA A 83 17.65 -4.54 1.61
C ALA A 83 18.23 -4.64 3.02
N ARG A 84 18.32 -3.51 3.71
CA ARG A 84 18.86 -3.44 5.08
C ARG A 84 17.94 -4.12 6.09
N ALA A 85 16.60 -3.97 5.95
CA ALA A 85 15.64 -4.63 6.83
C ALA A 85 15.77 -6.16 6.73
N LEU A 86 15.84 -6.69 5.51
CA LEU A 86 16.04 -8.13 5.29
C LEU A 86 17.43 -8.63 5.75
N ALA A 87 18.46 -7.79 5.70
CA ALA A 87 19.79 -8.14 6.18
C ALA A 87 19.86 -8.18 7.71
N ILE A 88 19.29 -7.17 8.38
CA ILE A 88 19.41 -7.02 9.85
C ILE A 88 18.46 -7.97 10.58
N PHE A 89 17.23 -8.13 10.11
CA PHE A 89 16.17 -8.86 10.81
C PHE A 89 15.99 -10.32 10.35
N ASN A 90 17.00 -10.93 9.77
CA ASN A 90 17.00 -12.36 9.44
C ASN A 90 18.06 -13.16 10.23
N GLY A 91 18.56 -12.57 11.33
CA GLY A 91 19.44 -13.25 12.28
C GLY A 91 18.66 -14.09 13.29
N PRO A 92 19.36 -14.97 14.04
CA PRO A 92 18.72 -15.94 14.97
C PRO A 92 17.98 -15.27 16.13
N ASP A 93 18.40 -14.08 16.55
CA ASP A 93 17.82 -13.36 17.69
C ASP A 93 16.83 -12.26 17.28
N THR A 94 16.38 -12.26 16.02
CA THR A 94 15.50 -11.23 15.48
C THR A 94 14.21 -11.84 14.94
N ILE A 95 13.12 -11.05 15.00
CA ILE A 95 11.90 -11.43 14.30
C ILE A 95 12.14 -11.25 12.81
N ARG A 96 12.03 -12.34 12.08
CA ARG A 96 12.26 -12.40 10.63
C ARG A 96 11.40 -11.36 9.89
N ARG A 97 12.01 -10.66 8.92
CA ARG A 97 11.30 -9.82 7.94
C ARG A 97 11.09 -10.58 6.65
N TRP A 98 9.95 -10.37 6.04
CA TRP A 98 9.57 -10.86 4.73
C TRP A 98 8.96 -9.71 3.94
N VAL A 99 9.19 -9.65 2.62
CA VAL A 99 8.73 -8.52 1.81
C VAL A 99 7.88 -8.98 0.64
N ALA A 100 6.79 -8.25 0.37
CA ALA A 100 6.02 -8.32 -0.87
C ALA A 100 6.06 -6.95 -1.55
N ILE A 101 6.45 -6.90 -2.81
CA ILE A 101 6.53 -5.67 -3.58
C ILE A 101 5.58 -5.76 -4.78
N LEU A 102 4.65 -4.81 -4.89
CA LEU A 102 3.89 -4.59 -6.10
C LEU A 102 4.65 -3.55 -6.94
N ASP A 103 5.14 -3.98 -8.09
CA ASP A 103 6.04 -3.23 -8.96
C ASP A 103 5.37 -2.93 -10.32
N PRO A 104 4.65 -1.80 -10.44
CA PRO A 104 4.00 -1.42 -11.70
C PRO A 104 4.97 -1.08 -12.82
N LYS A 105 6.22 -0.73 -12.51
CA LYS A 105 7.20 -0.23 -13.47
C LYS A 105 8.31 -1.20 -13.81
N GLY A 106 8.44 -2.32 -13.08
CA GLY A 106 9.55 -3.26 -13.23
C GLY A 106 10.88 -2.75 -12.67
N GLU A 107 10.84 -1.77 -11.75
CA GLU A 107 12.05 -1.13 -11.20
C GLU A 107 12.73 -1.94 -10.10
N TYR A 108 12.06 -2.95 -9.52
CA TYR A 108 12.55 -3.70 -8.37
C TYR A 108 13.24 -5.02 -8.76
N THR A 109 13.32 -5.37 -10.04
CA THR A 109 14.01 -6.59 -10.50
C THR A 109 15.48 -6.66 -10.05
N PRO A 110 16.31 -5.59 -10.18
CA PRO A 110 17.70 -5.64 -9.70
C PRO A 110 17.81 -5.85 -8.18
N LEU A 111 16.89 -5.28 -7.40
CA LEU A 111 16.81 -5.52 -5.97
C LEU A 111 16.42 -6.97 -5.67
N ALA A 112 15.45 -7.51 -6.41
CA ALA A 112 15.00 -8.90 -6.24
C ALA A 112 16.13 -9.90 -6.49
N GLU A 113 16.91 -9.71 -7.55
CA GLU A 113 18.07 -10.52 -7.87
C GLU A 113 19.14 -10.43 -6.77
N HIS A 114 19.44 -9.23 -6.28
CA HIS A 114 20.42 -9.02 -5.21
C HIS A 114 20.02 -9.71 -3.90
N LEU A 115 18.73 -9.72 -3.56
CA LEU A 115 18.20 -10.25 -2.30
C LEU A 115 17.75 -11.72 -2.39
N GLY A 116 17.67 -12.30 -3.59
CA GLY A 116 17.12 -13.62 -3.82
C GLY A 116 15.60 -13.67 -3.60
N LEU A 117 14.87 -12.61 -4.01
CA LEU A 117 13.42 -12.58 -3.97
C LEU A 117 12.84 -13.30 -5.18
N THR A 118 11.67 -13.92 -5.01
CA THR A 118 10.94 -14.52 -6.12
C THR A 118 10.29 -13.43 -6.97
N VAL A 119 10.63 -13.34 -8.26
CA VAL A 119 9.98 -12.43 -9.20
C VAL A 119 8.86 -13.16 -9.94
N ILE A 120 7.64 -12.65 -9.80
CA ILE A 120 6.44 -13.18 -10.43
C ILE A 120 5.93 -12.12 -11.41
N ARG A 121 5.95 -12.45 -12.70
CA ARG A 121 5.42 -11.56 -13.74
C ARG A 121 3.97 -11.89 -14.02
N LEU A 122 3.11 -10.88 -13.85
CA LEU A 122 1.70 -10.94 -14.20
C LEU A 122 1.47 -10.17 -15.50
N TYR A 123 1.11 -10.89 -16.56
CA TYR A 123 0.86 -10.28 -17.87
C TYR A 123 -0.18 -11.10 -18.67
N PRO A 124 -0.86 -10.48 -19.63
CA PRO A 124 -1.84 -11.14 -20.47
C PRO A 124 -1.25 -12.32 -21.23
N GLY A 125 -1.90 -13.48 -21.14
CA GLY A 125 -1.41 -14.71 -21.75
C GLY A 125 -0.24 -15.39 -21.03
N GLY A 126 0.16 -14.90 -19.86
CA GLY A 126 1.20 -15.48 -19.03
C GLY A 126 0.78 -16.78 -18.34
N THR A 127 1.74 -17.42 -17.66
CA THR A 127 1.52 -18.65 -16.89
C THR A 127 1.12 -18.38 -15.43
N SER A 128 1.40 -17.17 -14.93
CA SER A 128 1.09 -16.76 -13.56
C SER A 128 -0.32 -16.21 -13.47
N ARG A 129 -1.13 -16.75 -12.56
CA ARG A 129 -2.51 -16.32 -12.31
C ARG A 129 -2.73 -16.02 -10.85
N ILE A 130 -3.58 -15.04 -10.59
CA ILE A 130 -4.14 -14.74 -9.27
C ILE A 130 -5.65 -14.91 -9.35
N ASN A 131 -6.21 -15.77 -8.52
CA ASN A 131 -7.64 -15.87 -8.36
C ASN A 131 -8.13 -14.85 -7.32
N PRO A 132 -8.92 -13.83 -7.68
CA PRO A 132 -9.47 -12.87 -6.72
C PRO A 132 -10.36 -13.52 -5.65
N LEU A 133 -10.89 -14.72 -5.93
CA LEU A 133 -11.68 -15.51 -4.99
C LEU A 133 -10.84 -16.53 -4.21
N ASP A 134 -9.51 -16.45 -4.26
CA ASP A 134 -8.64 -17.35 -3.50
C ASP A 134 -8.91 -17.22 -1.98
N ALA A 135 -8.94 -18.38 -1.32
CA ALA A 135 -9.22 -18.44 0.11
C ALA A 135 -7.98 -18.14 0.98
N GLY A 136 -6.80 -18.24 0.39
CA GLY A 136 -5.58 -18.31 1.16
C GLY A 136 -5.56 -19.54 2.08
N PRO A 137 -4.68 -19.59 3.08
CA PRO A 137 -4.63 -20.68 4.07
C PRO A 137 -5.86 -20.62 4.98
N LEU A 138 -6.84 -21.50 4.73
CA LEU A 138 -8.06 -21.60 5.53
C LEU A 138 -7.78 -22.27 6.89
N GLY A 139 -8.11 -21.56 7.98
CA GLY A 139 -8.08 -22.10 9.33
C GLY A 139 -9.50 -22.34 9.90
N ASP A 140 -10.04 -21.38 10.61
CA ASP A 140 -11.24 -21.44 11.45
C ASP A 140 -12.54 -21.19 10.66
N PRO A 141 -13.69 -21.84 10.99
CA PRO A 141 -15.01 -21.52 10.42
C PRO A 141 -15.43 -20.06 10.51
N ALA A 142 -15.10 -19.35 11.61
CA ALA A 142 -15.36 -17.92 11.75
C ALA A 142 -14.59 -17.08 10.73
N GLN A 143 -13.40 -17.53 10.35
CA GLN A 143 -12.60 -16.89 9.30
C GLN A 143 -13.22 -17.07 7.91
N ARG A 144 -14.01 -18.12 7.67
CA ARG A 144 -14.66 -18.37 6.37
C ARG A 144 -15.75 -17.34 6.07
N GLU A 145 -16.53 -16.94 7.06
CA GLU A 145 -17.57 -15.92 6.87
C GLU A 145 -16.93 -14.57 6.55
N GLU A 146 -15.93 -14.18 7.31
CA GLU A 146 -15.16 -12.96 7.07
C GLU A 146 -14.48 -12.98 5.69
N LEU A 147 -13.91 -14.13 5.31
CA LEU A 147 -13.32 -14.31 3.99
C LEU A 147 -14.35 -14.17 2.86
N THR A 148 -15.55 -14.77 3.02
CA THR A 148 -16.64 -14.66 2.05
C THR A 148 -17.07 -13.21 1.87
N ARG A 149 -17.16 -12.46 2.97
CA ARG A 149 -17.46 -11.02 2.95
C ARG A 149 -16.39 -10.24 2.21
N ARG A 150 -15.10 -10.47 2.52
CA ARG A 150 -13.98 -9.79 1.85
C ARG A 150 -13.92 -10.09 0.35
N ARG A 151 -14.23 -11.31 -0.06
CA ARG A 151 -14.36 -11.69 -1.49
C ARG A 151 -15.47 -10.89 -2.17
N ALA A 152 -16.64 -10.77 -1.52
CA ALA A 152 -17.75 -9.99 -2.04
C ALA A 152 -17.37 -8.51 -2.18
N ASP A 153 -16.74 -7.93 -1.15
CA ASP A 153 -16.27 -6.55 -1.18
C ASP A 153 -15.22 -6.31 -2.29
N LEU A 154 -14.28 -7.25 -2.47
CA LEU A 154 -13.28 -7.17 -3.54
C LEU A 154 -13.92 -7.24 -4.93
N VAL A 155 -14.76 -8.24 -5.17
CA VAL A 155 -15.38 -8.43 -6.49
C VAL A 155 -16.33 -7.27 -6.82
N ALA A 156 -17.04 -6.76 -5.82
CA ALA A 156 -17.86 -5.57 -5.98
C ALA A 156 -17.02 -4.31 -6.29
N ALA A 157 -15.84 -4.19 -5.68
CA ALA A 157 -14.90 -3.10 -6.00
C ALA A 157 -14.34 -3.24 -7.43
N LEU A 158 -13.99 -4.45 -7.86
CA LEU A 158 -13.54 -4.74 -9.23
C LEU A 158 -14.63 -4.43 -10.26
N ALA A 159 -15.86 -4.92 -10.03
CA ALA A 159 -17.00 -4.64 -10.92
C ALA A 159 -17.30 -3.14 -10.97
N GLY A 160 -17.34 -2.46 -9.82
CA GLY A 160 -17.59 -1.01 -9.73
C GLY A 160 -16.52 -0.19 -10.46
N GLN A 161 -15.26 -0.61 -10.42
CA GLN A 161 -14.17 0.04 -11.15
C GLN A 161 -14.38 -0.05 -12.68
N VAL A 162 -14.83 -1.21 -13.18
CA VAL A 162 -15.14 -1.40 -14.61
C VAL A 162 -16.38 -0.61 -15.03
N LEU A 163 -17.43 -0.62 -14.19
CA LEU A 163 -18.71 0.08 -14.44
C LEU A 163 -18.59 1.60 -14.23
N ARG A 164 -17.51 2.08 -13.59
CA ARG A 164 -17.32 3.48 -13.16
C ARG A 164 -18.48 4.00 -12.31
N ARG A 165 -19.08 3.13 -11.52
CA ARG A 165 -20.12 3.41 -10.51
C ARG A 165 -20.11 2.35 -9.42
N ASP A 166 -20.66 2.67 -8.28
CA ASP A 166 -20.95 1.65 -7.28
C ASP A 166 -22.08 0.72 -7.75
N LEU A 167 -22.06 -0.51 -7.22
CA LEU A 167 -23.16 -1.45 -7.41
C LEU A 167 -24.40 -0.93 -6.68
N ASP A 168 -25.58 -1.11 -7.27
CA ASP A 168 -26.81 -0.84 -6.57
C ASP A 168 -27.05 -1.89 -5.45
N PRO A 169 -27.94 -1.62 -4.49
CA PRO A 169 -28.17 -2.52 -3.35
C PRO A 169 -28.56 -3.95 -3.75
N LEU A 170 -29.29 -4.11 -4.86
CA LEU A 170 -29.68 -5.44 -5.35
C LEU A 170 -28.52 -6.16 -6.00
N GLU A 171 -27.74 -5.48 -6.83
CA GLU A 171 -26.51 -6.01 -7.44
C GLU A 171 -25.51 -6.47 -6.36
N ASP A 172 -25.31 -5.65 -5.34
CA ASP A 172 -24.39 -5.92 -4.24
C ASP A 172 -24.83 -7.13 -3.40
N ALA A 173 -26.11 -7.17 -3.01
CA ALA A 173 -26.68 -8.28 -2.27
C ALA A 173 -26.64 -9.59 -3.07
N ALA A 174 -27.06 -9.56 -4.34
CA ALA A 174 -27.06 -10.73 -5.20
C ALA A 174 -25.65 -11.28 -5.45
N LEU A 175 -24.67 -10.40 -5.64
CA LEU A 175 -23.24 -10.75 -5.75
C LEU A 175 -22.75 -11.47 -4.48
N GLY A 176 -23.04 -10.93 -3.30
CA GLY A 176 -22.67 -11.54 -2.02
C GLY A 176 -23.26 -12.96 -1.86
N TRP A 177 -24.53 -13.16 -2.20
CA TRP A 177 -25.17 -14.48 -2.13
C TRP A 177 -24.66 -15.43 -3.20
N ALA A 178 -24.32 -14.97 -4.39
CA ALA A 178 -23.70 -15.78 -5.43
C ALA A 178 -22.33 -16.33 -4.95
N ILE A 179 -21.49 -15.48 -4.34
CA ILE A 179 -20.20 -15.88 -3.78
C ILE A 179 -20.39 -16.84 -2.59
N GLN A 180 -21.38 -16.60 -1.72
CA GLN A 180 -21.72 -17.51 -0.63
C GLN A 180 -22.12 -18.89 -1.15
N THR A 181 -22.95 -18.93 -2.19
CA THR A 181 -23.39 -20.15 -2.83
C THR A 181 -22.22 -20.94 -3.42
N LEU A 182 -21.34 -20.27 -4.15
CA LEU A 182 -20.13 -20.89 -4.70
C LEU A 182 -19.21 -21.43 -3.59
N SER A 183 -19.02 -20.67 -2.52
CA SER A 183 -18.17 -21.07 -1.39
C SER A 183 -18.73 -22.25 -0.59
N SER A 184 -20.04 -22.49 -0.65
CA SER A 184 -20.70 -23.65 0.00
C SER A 184 -20.79 -24.90 -0.89
N THR A 185 -20.50 -24.76 -2.18
CA THR A 185 -20.58 -25.87 -3.15
C THR A 185 -19.34 -26.77 -3.00
N ARG A 186 -19.53 -27.98 -2.49
CA ARG A 186 -18.43 -28.95 -2.22
C ARG A 186 -17.68 -29.42 -3.46
N THR A 187 -18.25 -29.27 -4.65
CA THR A 187 -17.64 -29.71 -5.93
C THR A 187 -16.56 -28.76 -6.45
N LEU A 188 -16.52 -27.51 -5.98
CA LEU A 188 -15.52 -26.52 -6.37
C LEU A 188 -14.51 -26.38 -5.23
N ALA A 189 -13.31 -26.93 -5.42
CA ALA A 189 -12.22 -26.81 -4.45
C ALA A 189 -11.82 -25.32 -4.24
N GLN A 190 -11.85 -24.54 -5.33
CA GLN A 190 -11.60 -23.09 -5.32
C GLN A 190 -12.48 -22.43 -6.39
N PRO A 191 -13.52 -21.66 -6.02
CA PRO A 191 -14.33 -20.94 -6.99
C PRO A 191 -13.50 -19.85 -7.67
N THR A 192 -13.76 -19.63 -8.96
CA THR A 192 -13.10 -18.64 -9.81
C THR A 192 -14.05 -17.53 -10.22
N LEU A 193 -13.53 -16.44 -10.80
CA LEU A 193 -14.39 -15.40 -11.38
C LEU A 193 -15.26 -15.94 -12.52
N ALA A 194 -14.78 -16.92 -13.29
CA ALA A 194 -15.56 -17.56 -14.36
C ALA A 194 -16.79 -18.30 -13.79
N ASP A 195 -16.62 -19.02 -12.67
CA ASP A 195 -17.71 -19.68 -11.98
C ASP A 195 -18.74 -18.64 -11.46
N LEU A 196 -18.26 -17.53 -10.94
CA LEU A 196 -19.12 -16.44 -10.45
C LEU A 196 -19.92 -15.81 -11.59
N VAL A 197 -19.30 -15.52 -12.72
CA VAL A 197 -19.99 -15.03 -13.92
C VAL A 197 -21.07 -16.01 -14.37
N GLY A 198 -20.76 -17.32 -14.35
CA GLY A 198 -21.74 -18.38 -14.64
C GLY A 198 -22.96 -18.33 -13.72
N VAL A 199 -22.76 -18.11 -12.42
CA VAL A 199 -23.85 -17.97 -11.43
C VAL A 199 -24.63 -16.67 -11.63
N LEU A 200 -23.98 -15.56 -11.97
CA LEU A 200 -24.68 -14.29 -12.22
C LEU A 200 -25.56 -14.35 -13.48
N ARG A 201 -25.12 -15.06 -14.51
CA ARG A 201 -25.89 -15.28 -15.74
C ARG A 201 -27.04 -16.26 -15.57
N ASN A 202 -26.84 -17.26 -14.71
CA ASN A 202 -27.85 -18.29 -14.42
C ASN A 202 -28.00 -18.41 -12.89
N PRO A 203 -28.63 -17.39 -12.25
CA PRO A 203 -28.74 -17.37 -10.81
C PRO A 203 -29.61 -18.54 -10.32
N PRO A 204 -29.11 -19.31 -9.35
CA PRO A 204 -29.87 -20.43 -8.82
C PRO A 204 -31.12 -19.93 -8.09
N PRO A 205 -32.23 -20.74 -8.05
CA PRO A 205 -33.46 -20.34 -7.36
C PRO A 205 -33.25 -19.86 -5.92
N THR A 206 -32.26 -20.42 -5.22
CA THR A 206 -31.88 -20.03 -3.86
C THR A 206 -31.41 -18.58 -3.73
N VAL A 207 -30.76 -18.04 -4.75
CA VAL A 207 -30.34 -16.62 -4.80
C VAL A 207 -31.52 -15.73 -5.22
N ALA A 208 -32.27 -16.14 -6.26
CA ALA A 208 -33.39 -15.41 -6.80
C ALA A 208 -34.51 -15.23 -5.77
N THR A 209 -34.80 -16.26 -4.98
CA THR A 209 -35.82 -16.22 -3.91
C THR A 209 -35.47 -15.19 -2.84
N ARG A 210 -34.20 -14.99 -2.50
CA ARG A 210 -33.78 -14.01 -1.49
C ARG A 210 -34.05 -12.56 -1.90
N VAL A 211 -34.05 -12.27 -3.19
CA VAL A 211 -34.36 -10.95 -3.75
C VAL A 211 -35.81 -10.84 -4.24
N HIS A 212 -36.65 -11.86 -4.03
CA HIS A 212 -38.03 -11.92 -4.47
C HIS A 212 -38.22 -11.71 -5.99
N LEU A 213 -37.31 -12.21 -6.81
CA LEU A 213 -37.34 -12.14 -8.27
C LEU A 213 -37.33 -13.55 -8.88
N ALA A 214 -37.86 -13.67 -10.10
CA ALA A 214 -37.64 -14.88 -10.90
C ALA A 214 -36.17 -14.92 -11.37
N PRO A 215 -35.57 -16.12 -11.52
CA PRO A 215 -34.15 -16.26 -11.90
C PRO A 215 -33.77 -15.52 -13.18
N ASP A 216 -34.64 -15.55 -14.21
CA ASP A 216 -34.41 -14.86 -15.49
C ASP A 216 -34.51 -13.33 -15.38
N VAL A 217 -35.33 -12.82 -14.48
CA VAL A 217 -35.42 -11.38 -14.17
C VAL A 217 -34.17 -10.93 -13.42
N LEU A 218 -33.72 -11.72 -12.45
CA LEU A 218 -32.50 -11.45 -11.72
C LEU A 218 -31.27 -11.48 -12.64
N ALA A 219 -31.17 -12.49 -13.54
CA ALA A 219 -30.09 -12.57 -14.51
C ALA A 219 -29.98 -11.28 -15.35
N ARG A 220 -31.09 -10.81 -15.91
CA ARG A 220 -31.13 -9.54 -16.67
C ARG A 220 -30.69 -8.33 -15.84
N ARG A 221 -31.02 -8.29 -14.55
CA ARG A 221 -30.58 -7.20 -13.65
C ARG A 221 -29.07 -7.25 -13.38
N LEU A 222 -28.48 -8.43 -13.40
CA LEU A 222 -27.06 -8.65 -13.12
C LEU A 222 -26.19 -8.66 -14.37
N ASP A 223 -26.74 -8.52 -15.58
CA ASP A 223 -26.01 -8.55 -16.85
C ASP A 223 -24.83 -7.58 -16.87
N GLN A 224 -25.02 -6.33 -16.39
CA GLN A 224 -23.95 -5.34 -16.36
C GLN A 224 -22.81 -5.76 -15.44
N VAL A 225 -23.12 -6.32 -14.28
CA VAL A 225 -22.10 -6.83 -13.34
C VAL A 225 -21.38 -8.05 -13.95
N GLY A 226 -22.13 -8.95 -14.59
CA GLY A 226 -21.57 -10.09 -15.32
C GLY A 226 -20.59 -9.65 -16.40
N PHE A 227 -20.96 -8.72 -17.28
CA PHE A 227 -20.09 -8.16 -18.32
C PHE A 227 -18.87 -7.45 -17.74
N ALA A 228 -19.02 -6.73 -16.63
CA ALA A 228 -17.91 -6.07 -15.97
C ALA A 228 -16.86 -7.09 -15.47
N LEU A 229 -17.32 -8.19 -14.90
CA LEU A 229 -16.40 -9.26 -14.43
C LEU A 229 -15.81 -10.05 -15.60
N GLU A 230 -16.55 -10.26 -16.70
CA GLU A 230 -16.00 -10.88 -17.92
C GLU A 230 -14.84 -10.07 -18.52
N LYS A 231 -14.89 -8.75 -18.43
CA LYS A 231 -13.79 -7.90 -18.89
C LYS A 231 -12.47 -8.22 -18.18
N LEU A 232 -12.54 -8.73 -16.94
CA LEU A 232 -11.37 -9.21 -16.19
C LEU A 232 -10.82 -10.55 -16.72
N LEU A 233 -11.63 -11.31 -17.42
CA LEU A 233 -11.29 -12.64 -17.95
C LEU A 233 -10.83 -12.59 -19.41
N ASP A 234 -10.97 -11.44 -20.08
CA ASP A 234 -10.71 -11.28 -21.50
C ASP A 234 -9.80 -10.09 -21.82
N ARG A 235 -9.41 -9.93 -23.08
CA ARG A 235 -8.60 -8.83 -23.64
C ARG A 235 -7.29 -8.61 -22.88
N SER A 236 -7.11 -7.40 -22.35
CA SER A 236 -5.87 -6.95 -21.70
C SER A 236 -5.54 -7.66 -20.37
N LEU A 237 -6.46 -8.46 -19.83
CA LEU A 237 -6.28 -9.18 -18.55
C LEU A 237 -6.39 -10.71 -18.69
N ARG A 238 -6.60 -11.21 -19.91
CA ARG A 238 -6.75 -12.63 -20.19
C ARG A 238 -5.53 -13.43 -19.68
N GLY A 239 -5.78 -14.51 -18.96
CA GLY A 239 -4.74 -15.37 -18.40
C GLY A 239 -4.24 -14.92 -17.03
N MET A 240 -4.70 -13.77 -16.50
CA MET A 240 -4.26 -13.27 -15.19
C MET A 240 -5.23 -13.65 -14.06
N PHE A 241 -6.56 -13.71 -14.35
CA PHE A 241 -7.62 -13.92 -13.35
C PHE A 241 -8.62 -15.03 -13.73
N ASP A 242 -8.41 -15.71 -14.84
CA ASP A 242 -9.36 -16.64 -15.46
C ASP A 242 -9.32 -18.08 -14.91
N GLY A 243 -8.63 -18.31 -13.82
CA GLY A 243 -8.52 -19.64 -13.21
C GLY A 243 -7.99 -19.62 -11.79
N PRO A 244 -7.72 -20.79 -11.22
CA PRO A 244 -7.11 -20.91 -9.91
C PRO A 244 -5.74 -20.22 -9.83
N THR A 245 -5.36 -19.74 -8.64
CA THR A 245 -4.04 -19.16 -8.40
C THR A 245 -2.96 -20.22 -8.71
N THR A 246 -2.02 -19.85 -9.58
CA THR A 246 -0.86 -20.70 -9.92
C THR A 246 0.41 -20.30 -9.17
N ILE A 247 0.36 -19.16 -8.50
CA ILE A 247 1.49 -18.63 -7.76
C ILE A 247 1.63 -19.36 -6.43
N THR A 248 2.80 -19.96 -6.22
CA THR A 248 3.17 -20.53 -4.92
C THR A 248 4.10 -19.56 -4.20
N VAL A 249 3.71 -19.16 -3.00
CA VAL A 249 4.57 -18.36 -2.12
C VAL A 249 5.41 -19.30 -1.28
N ASP A 250 6.71 -19.30 -1.52
CA ASP A 250 7.66 -20.04 -0.71
C ASP A 250 7.77 -19.37 0.67
N PRO A 251 7.40 -20.04 1.76
CA PRO A 251 7.48 -19.48 3.11
C PRO A 251 8.94 -19.26 3.58
N ASP A 252 9.88 -19.99 2.99
CA ASP A 252 11.30 -19.89 3.34
C ASP A 252 12.04 -18.81 2.53
N ALA A 253 11.47 -18.36 1.42
CA ALA A 253 11.98 -17.23 0.68
C ALA A 253 11.98 -15.95 1.54
N ARG A 254 12.81 -14.99 1.16
CA ARG A 254 12.86 -13.67 1.83
C ARG A 254 11.72 -12.74 1.43
N GLY A 255 11.03 -13.07 0.33
CA GLY A 255 9.94 -12.28 -0.18
C GLY A 255 9.68 -12.52 -1.66
N LEU A 256 8.78 -11.70 -2.23
CA LEU A 256 8.44 -11.72 -3.64
C LEU A 256 8.26 -10.33 -4.22
N VAL A 257 8.41 -10.23 -5.53
CA VAL A 257 8.08 -9.06 -6.35
C VAL A 257 7.02 -9.48 -7.36
N LEU A 258 5.89 -8.79 -7.38
CA LEU A 258 4.88 -8.88 -8.43
C LEU A 258 5.18 -7.82 -9.48
N ASP A 259 5.79 -8.23 -10.58
CA ASP A 259 6.11 -7.37 -11.73
C ASP A 259 4.86 -7.22 -12.60
N LEU A 260 4.33 -5.99 -12.66
CA LEU A 260 3.13 -5.58 -13.39
C LEU A 260 3.47 -4.68 -14.57
N SER A 261 4.75 -4.57 -14.95
CA SER A 261 5.25 -3.60 -15.93
C SER A 261 4.62 -3.73 -17.32
N VAL A 262 4.19 -4.93 -17.68
CA VAL A 262 3.54 -5.17 -18.99
C VAL A 262 2.18 -4.47 -19.09
N VAL A 263 1.43 -4.34 -17.99
CA VAL A 263 0.11 -3.66 -17.96
C VAL A 263 0.21 -2.18 -17.55
N HIS A 264 1.42 -1.67 -17.34
CA HIS A 264 1.65 -0.31 -16.84
C HIS A 264 1.06 0.79 -17.72
N HIS A 265 1.03 0.60 -19.04
CA HIS A 265 0.54 1.58 -20.01
C HIS A 265 -0.99 1.64 -20.12
N ASP A 266 -1.71 0.65 -19.59
CA ASP A 266 -3.18 0.63 -19.51
C ASP A 266 -3.61 0.93 -18.07
N ASP A 267 -3.98 2.20 -17.82
CA ASP A 267 -4.34 2.67 -16.48
C ASP A 267 -5.53 1.90 -15.87
N ASP A 268 -6.52 1.55 -16.69
CA ASP A 268 -7.70 0.80 -16.21
C ASP A 268 -7.31 -0.65 -15.86
N ALA A 269 -6.52 -1.30 -16.73
CA ALA A 269 -5.99 -2.64 -16.46
C ALA A 269 -5.10 -2.66 -15.21
N LEU A 270 -4.17 -1.72 -15.11
CA LEU A 270 -3.25 -1.64 -13.98
C LEU A 270 -3.99 -1.45 -12.64
N ARG A 271 -5.02 -0.60 -12.58
CA ARG A 271 -5.84 -0.42 -11.37
C ARG A 271 -6.50 -1.72 -10.92
N LEU A 272 -7.09 -2.47 -11.86
CA LEU A 272 -7.73 -3.75 -11.59
C LEU A 272 -6.73 -4.79 -11.10
N VAL A 273 -5.57 -4.88 -11.75
CA VAL A 273 -4.49 -5.80 -11.36
C VAL A 273 -3.93 -5.44 -9.99
N LEU A 274 -3.65 -4.17 -9.72
CA LEU A 274 -3.18 -3.71 -8.42
C LEU A 274 -4.17 -4.04 -7.30
N LEU A 275 -5.47 -3.82 -7.54
CA LEU A 275 -6.51 -4.14 -6.56
C LEU A 275 -6.56 -5.65 -6.26
N ALA A 276 -6.64 -6.47 -7.30
CA ALA A 276 -6.69 -7.92 -7.16
C ALA A 276 -5.40 -8.50 -6.52
N ALA A 277 -4.23 -8.00 -6.94
CA ALA A 277 -2.93 -8.41 -6.39
C ALA A 277 -2.78 -8.00 -4.91
N THR A 278 -3.23 -6.78 -4.57
CA THR A 278 -3.23 -6.33 -3.16
C THR A 278 -4.11 -7.22 -2.30
N ALA A 279 -5.30 -7.54 -2.77
CA ALA A 279 -6.24 -8.41 -2.06
C ALA A 279 -5.68 -9.82 -1.87
N TRP A 280 -5.11 -10.39 -2.93
CA TRP A 280 -4.47 -11.71 -2.87
C TRP A 280 -3.29 -11.72 -1.89
N LEU A 281 -2.42 -10.70 -1.94
CA LEU A 281 -1.32 -10.57 -0.98
C LEU A 281 -1.83 -10.48 0.45
N GLN A 282 -2.83 -9.66 0.72
CA GLN A 282 -3.42 -9.55 2.06
C GLN A 282 -3.90 -10.90 2.59
N THR A 283 -4.59 -11.68 1.76
CA THR A 283 -5.05 -13.02 2.12
C THR A 283 -3.87 -13.98 2.34
N THR A 284 -2.85 -13.89 1.49
CA THR A 284 -1.65 -14.75 1.57
C THR A 284 -0.78 -14.41 2.78
N LEU A 285 -0.68 -13.12 3.11
CA LEU A 285 0.15 -12.60 4.21
C LEU A 285 -0.54 -12.68 5.57
N ALA A 286 -1.85 -12.91 5.61
CA ALA A 286 -2.65 -13.01 6.84
C ALA A 286 -2.35 -14.31 7.61
N ARG A 287 -1.09 -14.47 8.07
CA ARG A 287 -0.62 -15.62 8.82
C ARG A 287 -0.11 -15.18 10.19
N ARG A 288 -0.39 -15.98 11.23
CA ARG A 288 0.10 -15.76 12.60
C ARG A 288 1.27 -16.70 12.90
N ASP A 289 2.35 -16.58 12.14
CA ASP A 289 3.55 -17.42 12.22
C ASP A 289 4.76 -16.69 12.85
N GLY A 290 4.53 -15.50 13.42
CA GLY A 290 5.57 -14.71 14.07
C GLY A 290 6.51 -13.97 13.10
N ILE A 291 6.26 -14.03 11.79
CA ILE A 291 7.06 -13.31 10.78
C ILE A 291 6.46 -11.92 10.56
N HIS A 292 7.29 -10.89 10.60
CA HIS A 292 6.87 -9.54 10.23
C HIS A 292 7.00 -9.33 8.72
N ARG A 293 5.90 -8.90 8.08
CA ARG A 293 5.81 -8.76 6.63
C ARG A 293 5.67 -7.30 6.23
N LEU A 294 6.54 -6.85 5.32
CA LEU A 294 6.45 -5.52 4.72
C LEU A 294 5.82 -5.66 3.34
N GLN A 295 4.66 -5.05 3.15
CA GLN A 295 4.02 -4.94 1.85
C GLN A 295 4.28 -3.56 1.26
N ILE A 296 4.99 -3.51 0.13
CA ILE A 296 5.33 -2.28 -0.58
C ILE A 296 4.39 -2.15 -1.77
N LEU A 297 3.64 -1.04 -1.79
CA LEU A 297 2.77 -0.67 -2.89
C LEU A 297 3.36 0.56 -3.58
N ASP A 298 4.05 0.33 -4.70
CA ASP A 298 4.44 1.45 -5.55
C ASP A 298 3.24 1.92 -6.38
N GLU A 299 3.18 3.19 -6.71
CA GLU A 299 2.03 3.84 -7.37
C GLU A 299 0.69 3.66 -6.60
N ALA A 300 0.72 3.56 -5.27
CA ALA A 300 -0.46 3.29 -4.43
C ALA A 300 -1.63 4.27 -4.67
N TRP A 301 -1.35 5.49 -5.12
CA TRP A 301 -2.36 6.50 -5.44
C TRP A 301 -3.37 6.05 -6.51
N ARG A 302 -2.95 5.15 -7.43
CA ARG A 302 -3.83 4.61 -8.48
C ARG A 302 -5.04 3.85 -7.94
N LEU A 303 -4.95 3.35 -6.71
CA LEU A 303 -6.01 2.62 -6.03
C LEU A 303 -6.99 3.53 -5.29
N LEU A 304 -6.72 4.84 -5.18
CA LEU A 304 -7.50 5.75 -4.35
C LEU A 304 -8.59 6.51 -5.13
N GLY A 305 -8.80 6.21 -6.42
CA GLY A 305 -9.73 6.95 -7.29
C GLY A 305 -11.21 6.56 -7.16
N ALA A 306 -11.54 5.40 -6.57
CA ALA A 306 -12.90 4.93 -6.38
C ALA A 306 -13.19 4.71 -4.89
N GLU A 307 -14.35 5.14 -4.41
CA GLU A 307 -14.72 5.08 -2.99
C GLU A 307 -14.62 3.66 -2.44
N ARG A 308 -15.23 2.68 -3.12
CA ARG A 308 -15.25 1.29 -2.68
C ARG A 308 -13.85 0.67 -2.63
N THR A 309 -13.02 0.94 -3.64
CA THR A 309 -11.61 0.51 -3.67
C THR A 309 -10.82 1.10 -2.50
N THR A 310 -10.99 2.40 -2.26
CA THR A 310 -10.32 3.10 -1.16
C THR A 310 -10.77 2.57 0.21
N ARG A 311 -12.06 2.30 0.40
CA ARG A 311 -12.60 1.66 1.62
C ARG A 311 -12.05 0.26 1.81
N TYR A 312 -11.98 -0.53 0.74
CA TYR A 312 -11.38 -1.86 0.77
C TYR A 312 -9.91 -1.82 1.25
N LEU A 313 -9.10 -0.93 0.67
CA LEU A 313 -7.71 -0.72 1.09
C LEU A 313 -7.61 -0.27 2.55
N GLN A 314 -8.47 0.65 2.98
CA GLN A 314 -8.48 1.11 4.38
C GLN A 314 -8.79 -0.05 5.34
N ALA A 315 -9.74 -0.91 5.00
CA ALA A 315 -10.05 -2.11 5.79
C ALA A 315 -8.84 -3.05 5.86
N CYS A 316 -8.18 -3.31 4.72
CA CYS A 316 -6.97 -4.11 4.67
C CYS A 316 -5.85 -3.53 5.55
N TRP A 317 -5.64 -2.23 5.51
CA TRP A 317 -4.59 -1.55 6.30
C TRP A 317 -4.85 -1.58 7.81
N LYS A 318 -6.10 -1.51 8.23
CA LYS A 318 -6.47 -1.66 9.64
C LYS A 318 -6.21 -3.06 10.18
N LEU A 319 -6.44 -4.08 9.36
CA LEU A 319 -6.26 -5.48 9.75
C LEU A 319 -4.80 -5.96 9.71
N CYS A 320 -3.93 -5.28 8.98
CA CYS A 320 -2.52 -5.66 8.82
C CYS A 320 -1.81 -5.85 10.15
N ARG A 321 -2.09 -4.99 11.14
CA ARG A 321 -1.51 -5.06 12.47
C ARG A 321 -1.71 -6.41 13.15
N ASP A 322 -2.90 -7.00 13.01
CA ASP A 322 -3.27 -8.27 13.68
C ASP A 322 -2.50 -9.48 13.10
N TYR A 323 -1.91 -9.31 11.92
CA TYR A 323 -1.14 -10.33 11.23
C TYR A 323 0.36 -10.01 11.11
N GLY A 324 0.84 -8.99 11.80
CA GLY A 324 2.25 -8.59 11.73
C GLY A 324 2.66 -8.07 10.34
N VAL A 325 1.75 -7.40 9.63
CA VAL A 325 2.00 -6.79 8.33
C VAL A 325 2.10 -5.28 8.49
N ALA A 326 3.07 -4.65 7.83
CA ALA A 326 3.18 -3.21 7.64
C ALA A 326 3.06 -2.88 6.15
N ASN A 327 2.25 -1.88 5.81
CA ASN A 327 2.17 -1.38 4.44
C ASN A 327 3.05 -0.16 4.27
N LEU A 328 3.82 -0.14 3.18
CA LEU A 328 4.57 1.02 2.73
C LEU A 328 4.00 1.46 1.38
N ALA A 329 3.27 2.57 1.39
CA ALA A 329 2.72 3.16 0.18
C ALA A 329 3.66 4.21 -0.38
N VAL A 330 3.95 4.14 -1.69
CA VAL A 330 4.73 5.14 -2.41
C VAL A 330 3.79 5.95 -3.31
N VAL A 331 3.86 7.29 -3.17
CA VAL A 331 3.09 8.22 -3.99
C VAL A 331 4.01 9.27 -4.60
N HIS A 332 3.74 9.69 -5.83
CA HIS A 332 4.56 10.68 -6.50
C HIS A 332 4.16 12.11 -6.13
N ARG A 333 2.88 12.42 -6.24
CA ARG A 333 2.37 13.75 -5.90
C ARG A 333 1.22 13.62 -4.92
N LEU A 334 1.17 14.52 -3.96
CA LEU A 334 0.06 14.58 -3.03
C LEU A 334 -1.22 15.10 -3.70
N SER A 335 -1.08 15.92 -4.75
CA SER A 335 -2.20 16.33 -5.61
C SER A 335 -2.86 15.15 -6.31
N ASP A 336 -2.13 14.07 -6.62
CA ASP A 336 -2.72 12.88 -7.23
C ASP A 336 -3.76 12.24 -6.29
N LEU A 337 -3.54 12.37 -4.97
CA LEU A 337 -4.51 11.94 -3.96
C LEU A 337 -5.76 12.84 -3.94
N ARG A 338 -5.60 14.14 -4.18
CA ARG A 338 -6.73 15.09 -4.28
C ARG A 338 -7.47 14.97 -5.61
N ALA A 339 -6.72 14.89 -6.72
CA ALA A 339 -7.30 14.80 -8.06
C ALA A 339 -8.17 13.53 -8.27
N GLN A 340 -7.87 12.45 -7.54
CA GLN A 340 -8.66 11.22 -7.55
C GLN A 340 -9.95 11.34 -6.72
N ALA A 341 -10.05 12.37 -5.89
CA ALA A 341 -11.18 12.58 -5.00
C ALA A 341 -11.56 14.07 -5.04
N ASP A 342 -12.65 14.42 -5.72
CA ASP A 342 -13.20 15.78 -5.69
C ASP A 342 -13.38 16.24 -4.24
N ASP A 343 -13.00 17.51 -3.95
CA ASP A 343 -13.10 18.09 -2.61
C ASP A 343 -14.54 17.95 -2.05
N GLY A 344 -14.66 17.32 -0.89
CA GLY A 344 -15.93 17.07 -0.20
C GLY A 344 -16.60 15.74 -0.50
N THR A 345 -16.09 14.94 -1.44
CA THR A 345 -16.61 13.59 -1.72
C THR A 345 -16.30 12.59 -0.61
N THR A 346 -17.08 11.53 -0.53
CA THR A 346 -16.81 10.41 0.39
C THR A 346 -15.46 9.77 0.11
N THR A 347 -15.07 9.67 -1.16
CA THR A 347 -13.76 9.14 -1.58
C THR A 347 -12.61 9.95 -0.99
N ALA A 348 -12.68 11.29 -1.05
CA ALA A 348 -11.70 12.17 -0.41
C ALA A 348 -11.56 11.92 1.09
N LYS A 349 -12.71 11.82 1.79
CA LYS A 349 -12.72 11.54 3.24
C LYS A 349 -12.09 10.20 3.59
N VAL A 350 -12.36 9.16 2.80
CA VAL A 350 -11.79 7.82 3.03
C VAL A 350 -10.29 7.80 2.73
N ALA A 351 -9.84 8.46 1.66
CA ALA A 351 -8.41 8.61 1.35
C ALA A 351 -7.67 9.40 2.46
N MET A 352 -8.29 10.46 2.98
CA MET A 352 -7.78 11.20 4.14
C MET A 352 -7.71 10.32 5.39
N GLY A 353 -8.69 9.44 5.62
CA GLY A 353 -8.66 8.45 6.70
C GLY A 353 -7.46 7.50 6.58
N LEU A 354 -7.16 7.01 5.37
CA LEU A 354 -6.00 6.15 5.12
C LEU A 354 -4.68 6.89 5.44
N LEU A 355 -4.57 8.18 5.06
CA LEU A 355 -3.41 9.01 5.40
C LEU A 355 -3.32 9.29 6.91
N ALA A 356 -4.44 9.49 7.58
CA ALA A 356 -4.49 9.68 9.03
C ALA A 356 -4.07 8.42 9.79
N ASP A 357 -4.41 7.24 9.28
CA ASP A 357 -3.99 5.95 9.83
C ASP A 357 -2.48 5.68 9.61
N THR A 358 -1.77 6.54 8.84
CA THR A 358 -0.33 6.39 8.57
C THR A 358 0.47 7.34 9.43
N GLN A 359 1.05 6.84 10.53
CA GLN A 359 1.78 7.66 11.49
C GLN A 359 3.25 7.91 11.13
N THR A 360 3.79 7.11 10.21
CA THR A 360 5.15 7.29 9.69
C THR A 360 5.08 7.82 8.26
N ARG A 361 5.63 9.02 8.06
CA ARG A 361 5.63 9.69 6.76
C ARG A 361 7.05 10.11 6.39
N VAL A 362 7.47 9.73 5.19
CA VAL A 362 8.80 10.05 4.62
C VAL A 362 8.55 10.95 3.41
N LEU A 363 8.77 12.23 3.58
CA LEU A 363 8.40 13.26 2.62
C LEU A 363 9.65 13.83 1.95
N PHE A 364 9.85 13.49 0.69
CA PHE A 364 10.84 14.12 -0.18
C PHE A 364 10.28 15.45 -0.69
N ARG A 365 11.14 16.29 -1.26
CA ARG A 365 10.75 17.63 -1.74
C ARG A 365 9.43 17.60 -2.51
N GLN A 366 8.62 18.59 -2.30
CA GLN A 366 7.42 18.90 -3.07
C GLN A 366 7.63 20.24 -3.80
N SER A 367 7.07 20.37 -4.99
CA SER A 367 7.03 21.63 -5.72
C SER A 367 6.15 22.67 -5.00
N SER A 368 6.34 23.93 -5.30
CA SER A 368 5.64 25.03 -4.62
C SER A 368 4.12 24.93 -4.72
N ASP A 369 3.60 24.41 -5.82
CA ASP A 369 2.18 24.15 -6.06
C ASP A 369 1.59 22.99 -5.23
N GLN A 370 2.46 22.11 -4.70
CA GLN A 370 2.07 20.96 -3.88
C GLN A 370 2.21 21.20 -2.37
N LEU A 371 2.86 22.29 -1.95
CA LEU A 371 3.15 22.56 -0.53
C LEU A 371 1.88 22.80 0.29
N ASP A 372 0.89 23.47 -0.26
CA ASP A 372 -0.38 23.69 0.43
C ASP A 372 -1.14 22.38 0.61
N ASP A 373 -1.15 21.53 -0.39
CA ASP A 373 -1.73 20.20 -0.30
C ASP A 373 -1.02 19.35 0.75
N ALA A 374 0.32 19.35 0.74
CA ALA A 374 1.12 18.67 1.75
C ALA A 374 0.79 19.16 3.16
N ARG A 375 0.66 20.48 3.34
CA ARG A 375 0.31 21.07 4.62
C ARG A 375 -1.03 20.58 5.14
N HIS A 376 -2.05 20.62 4.30
CA HIS A 376 -3.41 20.26 4.69
C HIS A 376 -3.59 18.73 4.85
N LEU A 377 -3.11 17.94 3.87
CA LEU A 377 -3.28 16.49 3.87
C LEU A 377 -2.46 15.80 4.97
N LEU A 378 -1.26 16.31 5.25
CA LEU A 378 -0.32 15.66 6.16
C LEU A 378 -0.19 16.38 7.51
N GLY A 379 -0.94 17.45 7.73
CA GLY A 379 -0.91 18.20 8.99
C GLY A 379 0.47 18.79 9.27
N LEU A 380 1.12 19.38 8.25
CA LEU A 380 2.44 20.01 8.43
C LEU A 380 2.29 21.39 9.04
N ASN A 381 3.19 21.75 9.95
CA ASN A 381 3.30 23.11 10.45
C ASN A 381 4.05 24.00 9.43
N PRO A 382 4.03 25.35 9.58
CA PRO A 382 4.68 26.25 8.63
C PRO A 382 6.19 26.00 8.45
N VAL A 383 6.90 25.60 9.51
CA VAL A 383 8.34 25.30 9.46
C VAL A 383 8.61 24.02 8.67
N GLU A 384 7.82 22.98 8.91
CA GLU A 384 7.89 21.71 8.17
C GLU A 384 7.58 21.90 6.68
N THR A 385 6.61 22.77 6.37
CA THR A 385 6.23 23.11 4.99
C THR A 385 7.36 23.83 4.26
N ASP A 386 7.99 24.83 4.91
CA ASP A 386 9.15 25.55 4.35
C ASP A 386 10.36 24.59 4.15
N LEU A 387 10.66 23.75 5.13
CA LEU A 387 11.70 22.73 5.01
C LEU A 387 11.44 21.80 3.83
N LEU A 388 10.20 21.30 3.68
CA LEU A 388 9.82 20.36 2.63
C LEU A 388 10.09 20.93 1.22
N GLY A 389 9.80 22.22 1.00
CA GLY A 389 10.07 22.90 -0.27
C GLY A 389 11.56 23.07 -0.60
N ARG A 390 12.43 23.06 0.41
CA ARG A 390 13.88 23.27 0.27
C ARG A 390 14.72 22.00 0.28
N LEU A 391 14.10 20.82 0.46
CA LEU A 391 14.84 19.57 0.46
C LEU A 391 15.54 19.34 -0.89
N THR A 392 16.71 18.73 -0.84
CA THR A 392 17.48 18.32 -2.01
C THR A 392 17.38 16.79 -2.21
N ARG A 393 17.87 16.30 -3.34
CA ARG A 393 17.88 14.86 -3.65
C ARG A 393 18.50 14.06 -2.51
N GLY A 394 17.86 12.95 -2.12
CA GLY A 394 18.29 12.07 -1.05
C GLY A 394 18.01 12.60 0.37
N ARG A 395 17.33 13.75 0.50
CA ARG A 395 16.85 14.27 1.79
C ARG A 395 15.35 14.14 1.90
N ALA A 396 14.90 13.71 3.07
CA ALA A 396 13.47 13.65 3.37
C ALA A 396 13.14 14.20 4.75
N LEU A 397 11.98 14.83 4.84
CA LEU A 397 11.33 15.16 6.10
C LEU A 397 10.62 13.91 6.61
N TRP A 398 11.02 13.43 7.77
CA TRP A 398 10.40 12.32 8.46
C TRP A 398 9.44 12.83 9.53
N LYS A 399 8.22 12.31 9.50
CA LYS A 399 7.27 12.46 10.61
C LYS A 399 6.97 11.09 11.17
N VAL A 400 7.31 10.88 12.43
CA VAL A 400 7.00 9.65 13.16
C VAL A 400 6.13 10.03 14.34
N ALA A 401 4.84 9.81 14.23
CA ALA A 401 3.83 10.33 15.15
C ALA A 401 3.99 11.87 15.33
N GLY A 402 4.33 12.35 16.51
CA GLY A 402 4.55 13.76 16.80
C GLY A 402 5.99 14.27 16.60
N ARG A 403 6.92 13.41 16.21
CA ARG A 403 8.35 13.75 16.06
C ARG A 403 8.71 14.05 14.60
N THR A 404 9.59 15.02 14.39
CA THR A 404 10.06 15.43 13.06
C THR A 404 11.57 15.33 12.98
N ALA A 405 12.07 14.78 11.85
CA ALA A 405 13.49 14.75 11.53
C ALA A 405 13.70 15.13 10.06
N VAL A 406 14.84 15.72 9.73
CA VAL A 406 15.31 15.86 8.34
C VAL A 406 16.48 14.93 8.15
N VAL A 407 16.27 13.89 7.35
CA VAL A 407 17.25 12.82 7.18
C VAL A 407 17.90 12.92 5.81
N GLN A 408 19.23 13.00 5.80
CA GLN A 408 20.04 12.74 4.62
C GLN A 408 20.19 11.22 4.51
N HIS A 409 19.51 10.61 3.54
CA HIS A 409 19.62 9.17 3.32
C HIS A 409 20.99 8.81 2.75
N LEU A 410 21.54 7.73 3.25
CA LEU A 410 22.79 7.16 2.79
C LEU A 410 22.51 6.01 1.82
N ILE A 411 23.19 6.00 0.68
CA ILE A 411 23.28 4.85 -0.22
C ILE A 411 24.72 4.35 -0.12
N ALA A 412 24.91 3.12 0.33
CA ALA A 412 26.24 2.50 0.38
C ALA A 412 26.72 2.13 -1.05
N PRO A 413 28.03 2.08 -1.31
CA PRO A 413 28.54 1.75 -2.66
C PRO A 413 27.98 0.45 -3.22
N GLY A 414 27.81 -0.60 -2.40
CA GLY A 414 27.22 -1.88 -2.82
C GLY A 414 25.71 -1.84 -3.12
N GLU A 415 25.01 -0.78 -2.69
CA GLU A 415 23.59 -0.60 -2.93
C GLU A 415 23.30 0.17 -4.22
N ALA A 416 24.32 0.84 -4.78
CA ALA A 416 24.15 1.66 -5.99
C ALA A 416 23.64 0.84 -7.18
N ALA A 417 24.08 -0.42 -7.31
CA ALA A 417 23.74 -1.30 -8.41
C ALA A 417 22.22 -1.55 -8.55
N PHE A 418 21.48 -1.66 -7.46
CA PHE A 418 20.03 -1.85 -7.49
C PHE A 418 19.23 -0.56 -7.27
N CYS A 419 19.89 0.53 -6.89
CA CYS A 419 19.24 1.83 -6.69
C CYS A 419 19.16 2.65 -7.98
N ASP A 420 20.09 2.48 -8.91
CA ASP A 420 20.12 3.25 -10.16
C ASP A 420 19.18 2.62 -11.20
N THR A 421 18.04 3.25 -11.40
CA THR A 421 17.02 2.85 -12.40
C THR A 421 17.04 3.75 -13.64
N ASP A 422 17.86 4.80 -13.64
CA ASP A 422 17.96 5.78 -14.73
C ASP A 422 19.02 5.40 -15.78
N THR A 423 19.39 4.14 -15.87
CA THR A 423 20.46 3.67 -16.79
C THR A 423 20.16 3.96 -18.27
N SER A 424 18.89 4.02 -18.64
CA SER A 424 18.47 4.37 -20.02
C SER A 424 18.61 5.86 -20.36
N MET A 425 18.76 6.73 -19.37
CA MET A 425 18.88 8.20 -19.53
C MET A 425 20.31 8.70 -19.33
N ARG A 426 21.24 7.82 -18.98
CA ARG A 426 22.69 8.14 -18.86
C ARG A 426 23.44 7.43 -19.97
N PRO A 427 24.33 8.15 -20.70
CA PRO A 427 25.16 7.55 -21.73
C PRO A 427 26.15 6.52 -21.19
#